data_ae46589291e81da0d45b62dba485e34b
#
_entry.id   ae46589291e81da0d45b62dba485e34b
#
_cell.length_a   1.000
_cell.length_b   1.000
_cell.length_c   1.000
_cell.angle_alpha   90.00
_cell.angle_beta   90.00
_cell.angle_gamma   90.00
#
_symmetry.space_group_name_H-M   'P 1'
#
loop_
_entity.id
_entity.type
_entity.pdbx_description
1 polymer ?
#
loop_
_entity_poly.entity_id
_entity_poly.type
_entity_poly.pdbx_seq_one_letter_code
_entity_poly.pdbx_strand_id
1 'polypeptide(L)'
;MNLKVGIIADRLNRVLTGVGTYVYHLVRELSKIEDISLITYQDPSLPFDVPTVIKNPFGVFSNHSLYLWHLYVNGALHRTTEFDIIHSPENAALITPVACKKVITIHDLILYLFPHYAGLIHRVRYRMLLPWTVKTADRIIAVSQSTKRDLVTRVGVPQHKITVIYPGVGPEFRPCNLNTIKEMREKYHLCNPFILYTGTLAPHKNVSTLVTSFKRLKDSGMPHSLVITGVKGWRYHSVFETIRRLHLEKDVVFPGYIPYEDLPSIYSAADLYVYPSLYEGFGLPVVEAMACGCPVVASNVSSLPEVVGDAGVLATPAVDELATSMQEVLSNEGLRGELSRKGLERASKFTWEKTAAETKKVYEELV
;
A
#
# COMPACT_ATOMS: atom_id res chain seq x y z
N MET A 1 22.66 22.45 -5.57
CA MET A 1 23.57 21.55 -4.80
C MET A 1 23.01 20.15 -4.93
N ASN A 2 23.84 19.15 -5.26
CA ASN A 2 23.38 17.76 -5.14
C ASN A 2 23.44 17.39 -3.67
N LEU A 3 22.29 17.11 -3.06
CA LEU A 3 22.20 16.68 -1.67
C LEU A 3 22.60 15.20 -1.58
N LYS A 4 23.38 14.86 -0.56
CA LYS A 4 23.70 13.47 -0.25
C LYS A 4 22.60 12.89 0.64
N VAL A 5 21.78 11.99 0.11
CA VAL A 5 20.62 11.45 0.80
C VAL A 5 20.80 9.96 1.12
N GLY A 6 20.80 9.61 2.41
CA GLY A 6 20.75 8.22 2.86
C GLY A 6 19.30 7.73 3.00
N ILE A 7 18.92 6.67 2.30
CA ILE A 7 17.56 6.09 2.37
C ILE A 7 17.59 4.74 3.07
N ILE A 8 16.83 4.58 4.16
CA ILE A 8 16.65 3.29 4.82
C ILE A 8 15.76 2.41 3.96
N ALA A 9 16.32 1.30 3.44
CA ALA A 9 15.72 0.51 2.38
C ALA A 9 15.55 -0.98 2.73
N ASP A 10 15.37 -1.32 3.99
CA ASP A 10 15.27 -2.71 4.49
C ASP A 10 14.13 -3.52 3.85
N ARG A 11 13.08 -2.83 3.37
CA ARG A 11 11.93 -3.46 2.71
C ARG A 11 12.26 -4.03 1.33
N LEU A 12 13.31 -3.56 0.68
CA LEU A 12 13.73 -4.04 -0.64
C LEU A 12 14.29 -5.48 -0.59
N ASN A 13 14.65 -5.97 0.58
CA ASN A 13 15.16 -7.33 0.79
C ASN A 13 14.06 -8.37 1.00
N ARG A 14 12.81 -8.05 0.71
CA ARG A 14 11.65 -8.92 0.93
C ARG A 14 10.73 -8.93 -0.28
N VAL A 15 9.78 -9.87 -0.28
CA VAL A 15 8.65 -9.80 -1.23
C VAL A 15 7.99 -8.43 -1.10
N LEU A 16 7.91 -7.71 -2.21
CA LEU A 16 7.35 -6.37 -2.24
C LEU A 16 5.86 -6.42 -1.88
N THR A 17 5.52 -5.74 -0.82
CA THR A 17 4.14 -5.44 -0.41
C THR A 17 4.01 -3.92 -0.33
N GLY A 18 2.85 -3.36 -0.13
CA GLY A 18 2.59 -1.92 -0.25
C GLY A 18 3.73 -0.97 0.15
N VAL A 19 4.30 -1.11 1.36
CA VAL A 19 5.47 -0.29 1.78
C VAL A 19 6.72 -0.62 0.96
N GLY A 20 6.96 -1.91 0.66
CA GLY A 20 8.10 -2.32 -0.18
C GLY A 20 8.00 -1.75 -1.59
N THR A 21 6.81 -1.78 -2.19
CA THR A 21 6.52 -1.17 -3.50
C THR A 21 6.77 0.35 -3.46
N TYR A 22 6.33 1.03 -2.39
CA TYR A 22 6.61 2.45 -2.21
C TYR A 22 8.11 2.74 -2.17
N VAL A 23 8.87 2.02 -1.34
CA VAL A 23 10.33 2.21 -1.21
C VAL A 23 11.03 1.94 -2.54
N TYR A 24 10.67 0.87 -3.24
CA TYR A 24 11.24 0.52 -4.54
C TYR A 24 11.09 1.64 -5.57
N HIS A 25 9.87 2.10 -5.78
CA HIS A 25 9.61 3.13 -6.78
C HIS A 25 10.16 4.49 -6.36
N LEU A 26 10.08 4.86 -5.09
CA LEU A 26 10.67 6.10 -4.58
C LEU A 26 12.18 6.13 -4.83
N VAL A 27 12.88 5.05 -4.48
CA VAL A 27 14.34 4.92 -4.71
C VAL A 27 14.64 5.00 -6.20
N ARG A 28 13.89 4.26 -7.04
CA ARG A 28 14.07 4.27 -8.50
C ARG A 28 13.94 5.66 -9.10
N GLU A 29 12.96 6.42 -8.68
CA GLU A 29 12.73 7.75 -9.25
C GLU A 29 13.66 8.82 -8.64
N LEU A 30 13.96 8.74 -7.33
CA LEU A 30 14.91 9.65 -6.69
C LEU A 30 16.33 9.46 -7.23
N SER A 31 16.78 8.25 -7.52
CA SER A 31 18.11 7.99 -8.07
C SER A 31 18.38 8.66 -9.42
N LYS A 32 17.33 9.05 -10.12
CA LYS A 32 17.46 9.81 -11.39
C LYS A 32 17.71 11.31 -11.20
N ILE A 33 17.39 11.84 -10.01
CA ILE A 33 17.32 13.29 -9.76
C ILE A 33 18.13 13.75 -8.55
N GLU A 34 18.65 12.83 -7.74
CA GLU A 34 19.45 13.10 -6.53
C GLU A 34 20.56 12.07 -6.33
N ASP A 35 21.61 12.47 -5.59
CA ASP A 35 22.67 11.57 -5.14
C ASP A 35 22.18 10.80 -3.90
N ILE A 36 21.64 9.61 -4.13
CA ILE A 36 21.09 8.78 -3.06
C ILE A 36 21.96 7.56 -2.79
N SER A 37 21.99 7.14 -1.52
CA SER A 37 22.63 5.90 -1.07
C SER A 37 21.66 5.08 -0.23
N LEU A 38 21.68 3.76 -0.40
CA LEU A 38 20.82 2.85 0.37
C LEU A 38 21.48 2.46 1.69
N ILE A 39 20.71 2.52 2.74
CA ILE A 39 21.07 2.04 4.08
C ILE A 39 20.26 0.79 4.33
N THR A 40 20.88 -0.39 4.21
CA THR A 40 20.19 -1.67 4.33
C THR A 40 21.10 -2.77 4.87
N TYR A 41 20.52 -3.81 5.48
CA TYR A 41 21.25 -4.92 6.08
C TYR A 41 21.79 -5.93 5.05
N GLN A 42 21.28 -5.91 3.84
CA GLN A 42 21.67 -6.78 2.74
C GLN A 42 21.57 -6.00 1.44
N ASP A 43 22.44 -6.27 0.49
CA ASP A 43 22.38 -5.65 -0.84
C ASP A 43 21.10 -6.10 -1.58
N PRO A 44 20.15 -5.21 -1.86
CA PRO A 44 18.98 -5.57 -2.62
C PRO A 44 19.37 -5.74 -4.09
N SER A 45 19.01 -6.87 -4.70
CA SER A 45 19.23 -7.08 -6.14
C SER A 45 18.27 -6.18 -6.94
N LEU A 46 18.64 -4.93 -7.16
CA LEU A 46 17.86 -3.96 -7.92
C LEU A 46 18.27 -3.98 -9.40
N PRO A 47 17.35 -3.77 -10.34
CA PRO A 47 17.63 -3.68 -11.78
C PRO A 47 18.22 -2.31 -12.20
N PHE A 48 18.64 -1.47 -11.24
CA PHE A 48 19.27 -0.17 -11.44
C PHE A 48 20.32 0.08 -10.37
N ASP A 49 21.34 0.88 -10.69
CA ASP A 49 22.46 1.13 -9.79
C ASP A 49 22.14 2.20 -8.77
N VAL A 50 22.27 1.84 -7.49
CA VAL A 50 22.23 2.77 -6.35
C VAL A 50 23.26 2.31 -5.32
N PRO A 51 24.18 3.17 -4.88
CA PRO A 51 25.19 2.82 -3.88
C PRO A 51 24.56 2.30 -2.59
N THR A 52 25.12 1.22 -2.03
CA THR A 52 24.74 0.69 -0.71
C THR A 52 25.88 0.97 0.27
N VAL A 53 25.63 1.83 1.25
CA VAL A 53 26.67 2.39 2.15
C VAL A 53 26.85 1.55 3.41
N ILE A 54 25.76 1.09 4.02
CA ILE A 54 25.82 0.33 5.27
C ILE A 54 25.35 -1.09 5.02
N LYS A 55 26.29 -2.04 5.13
CA LYS A 55 26.03 -3.47 5.12
C LYS A 55 26.02 -3.99 6.56
N ASN A 56 25.15 -4.94 6.83
CA ASN A 56 25.05 -5.58 8.13
C ASN A 56 26.36 -6.29 8.52
N PRO A 57 27.01 -5.92 9.63
CA PRO A 57 28.25 -6.55 10.07
C PRO A 57 28.08 -7.97 10.65
N PHE A 58 26.83 -8.42 10.85
CA PHE A 58 26.54 -9.65 11.60
C PHE A 58 26.14 -10.86 10.73
N GLY A 59 26.16 -10.76 9.38
CA GLY A 59 25.84 -11.87 8.46
C GLY A 59 24.32 -12.08 8.23
N VAL A 60 23.93 -13.21 7.63
CA VAL A 60 22.52 -13.51 7.28
C VAL A 60 21.69 -13.77 8.54
N PHE A 61 20.55 -13.10 8.67
CA PHE A 61 19.77 -13.13 9.90
C PHE A 61 18.32 -13.64 9.75
N SER A 62 17.84 -14.23 10.84
CA SER A 62 16.43 -14.52 11.11
C SER A 62 15.64 -13.26 11.52
N ASN A 63 14.30 -13.34 11.59
CA ASN A 63 13.42 -12.23 11.97
C ASN A 63 13.78 -11.53 13.32
N HIS A 64 14.49 -12.19 14.22
CA HIS A 64 14.95 -11.63 15.50
C HIS A 64 16.10 -10.63 15.34
N SER A 65 16.89 -10.74 14.31
CA SER A 65 18.05 -9.90 14.06
C SER A 65 17.72 -8.55 13.41
N LEU A 66 16.53 -8.37 12.83
CA LEU A 66 16.06 -7.06 12.40
C LEU A 66 16.01 -6.05 13.54
N TYR A 67 15.72 -6.47 14.76
CA TYR A 67 15.77 -5.59 15.93
C TYR A 67 17.19 -5.14 16.23
N LEU A 68 18.15 -6.05 16.17
CA LEU A 68 19.58 -5.73 16.36
C LEU A 68 20.09 -4.84 15.22
N TRP A 69 19.64 -5.09 13.99
CA TRP A 69 19.93 -4.23 12.85
C TRP A 69 19.39 -2.80 13.08
N HIS A 70 18.14 -2.63 13.46
CA HIS A 70 17.59 -1.30 13.76
C HIS A 70 18.33 -0.60 14.89
N LEU A 71 18.75 -1.31 15.93
CA LEU A 71 19.58 -0.75 17.01
C LEU A 71 20.97 -0.35 16.46
N TYR A 72 21.60 -1.19 15.67
CA TYR A 72 22.90 -0.91 15.06
C TYR A 72 22.83 0.30 14.12
N VAL A 73 21.89 0.32 13.19
CA VAL A 73 21.69 1.44 12.24
C VAL A 73 21.44 2.73 12.98
N ASN A 74 20.57 2.72 13.98
CA ASN A 74 20.30 3.90 14.79
C ASN A 74 21.57 4.40 15.52
N GLY A 75 22.40 3.49 16.03
CA GLY A 75 23.69 3.82 16.65
C GLY A 75 24.73 4.35 15.64
N ALA A 76 24.82 3.74 14.47
CA ALA A 76 25.75 4.13 13.42
C ALA A 76 25.39 5.50 12.82
N LEU A 77 24.10 5.73 12.54
CA LEU A 77 23.61 6.97 11.95
C LEU A 77 23.63 8.18 12.92
N HIS A 78 23.65 7.93 14.22
CA HIS A 78 23.73 9.00 15.20
C HIS A 78 25.01 9.84 15.07
N ARG A 79 26.09 9.24 14.57
CA ARG A 79 27.43 9.87 14.45
C ARG A 79 27.85 10.16 13.02
N THR A 80 27.07 9.77 12.02
CA THR A 80 27.47 9.99 10.63
C THR A 80 27.26 11.45 10.21
N THR A 81 28.23 12.00 9.54
CA THR A 81 28.18 13.32 8.87
C THR A 81 28.29 13.18 7.36
N GLU A 82 28.15 11.95 6.85
CA GLU A 82 28.30 11.63 5.42
C GLU A 82 27.11 12.12 4.59
N PHE A 83 25.93 12.21 5.22
CA PHE A 83 24.67 12.60 4.57
C PHE A 83 24.22 13.98 5.03
N ASP A 84 23.61 14.74 4.11
CA ASP A 84 22.87 15.96 4.40
C ASP A 84 21.49 15.60 4.98
N ILE A 85 20.89 14.51 4.45
CA ILE A 85 19.57 14.02 4.84
C ILE A 85 19.59 12.51 5.01
N ILE A 86 18.89 12.03 6.04
CA ILE A 86 18.51 10.62 6.17
C ILE A 86 16.99 10.52 6.09
N HIS A 87 16.51 9.77 5.09
CA HIS A 87 15.11 9.48 4.90
C HIS A 87 14.78 8.04 5.31
N SER A 88 13.86 7.88 6.25
CA SER A 88 13.25 6.60 6.57
C SER A 88 11.86 6.52 5.94
N PRO A 89 11.71 5.82 4.81
CA PRO A 89 10.41 5.68 4.15
C PRO A 89 9.51 4.61 4.80
N GLU A 90 9.67 4.41 6.12
CA GLU A 90 8.92 3.46 6.95
C GLU A 90 8.51 4.09 8.28
N ASN A 91 7.37 3.67 8.81
CA ASN A 91 6.72 4.27 9.99
C ASN A 91 7.58 4.34 11.27
N ALA A 92 8.55 3.48 11.48
CA ALA A 92 9.27 3.41 12.76
C ALA A 92 10.68 2.80 12.66
N ALA A 93 11.38 2.96 11.53
CA ALA A 93 12.71 2.38 11.35
C ALA A 93 13.81 3.23 12.00
N LEU A 94 13.69 4.56 12.02
CA LEU A 94 14.67 5.48 12.55
C LEU A 94 14.15 6.20 13.80
N ILE A 95 14.57 5.75 14.97
CA ILE A 95 14.07 6.22 16.27
C ILE A 95 14.96 7.32 16.86
N THR A 96 16.29 7.17 16.71
CA THR A 96 17.26 8.07 17.34
C THR A 96 17.39 9.40 16.57
N PRO A 97 17.81 10.47 17.25
CA PRO A 97 18.34 11.66 16.59
C PRO A 97 19.56 11.29 15.72
N VAL A 98 19.71 11.95 14.60
CA VAL A 98 20.87 11.85 13.71
C VAL A 98 21.57 13.20 13.61
N ALA A 99 22.84 13.24 13.18
CA ALA A 99 23.61 14.49 13.08
C ALA A 99 23.15 15.37 11.90
N CYS A 100 22.48 14.78 10.91
CA CYS A 100 21.95 15.45 9.72
C CYS A 100 20.42 15.64 9.80
N LYS A 101 19.80 16.14 8.73
CA LYS A 101 18.34 16.31 8.67
C LYS A 101 17.64 14.96 8.54
N LYS A 102 16.53 14.80 9.26
CA LYS A 102 15.77 13.57 9.35
C LYS A 102 14.38 13.71 8.73
N VAL A 103 14.13 12.94 7.67
CA VAL A 103 12.83 12.83 7.01
C VAL A 103 12.24 11.44 7.26
N ILE A 104 10.95 11.35 7.50
CA ILE A 104 10.25 10.09 7.74
C ILE A 104 8.98 10.07 6.91
N THR A 105 8.71 8.96 6.20
CA THR A 105 7.39 8.72 5.59
C THR A 105 6.53 7.89 6.53
N ILE A 106 5.33 8.36 6.79
CA ILE A 106 4.29 7.64 7.54
C ILE A 106 3.21 7.17 6.58
N HIS A 107 3.10 5.84 6.45
CA HIS A 107 2.12 5.20 5.57
C HIS A 107 0.74 5.12 6.20
N ASP A 108 0.67 4.70 7.46
CA ASP A 108 -0.59 4.58 8.20
C ASP A 108 -0.33 4.63 9.72
N LEU A 109 -1.41 4.71 10.46
CA LEU A 109 -1.42 4.65 11.91
C LEU A 109 -2.23 3.46 12.45
N ILE A 110 -2.40 2.41 11.63
CA ILE A 110 -3.29 1.30 11.96
C ILE A 110 -2.93 0.64 13.29
N LEU A 111 -1.64 0.36 13.53
CA LEU A 111 -1.19 -0.28 14.77
C LEU A 111 -1.28 0.65 16.00
N TYR A 112 -1.33 1.94 15.77
CA TYR A 112 -1.52 2.95 16.80
C TYR A 112 -3.00 3.11 17.15
N LEU A 113 -3.86 3.21 16.14
CA LEU A 113 -5.30 3.44 16.29
C LEU A 113 -6.06 2.15 16.64
N PHE A 114 -5.66 1.03 16.07
CA PHE A 114 -6.31 -0.27 16.22
C PHE A 114 -5.33 -1.32 16.77
N PRO A 115 -4.84 -1.15 17.99
CA PRO A 115 -3.78 -2.00 18.54
C PRO A 115 -4.15 -3.49 18.62
N HIS A 116 -5.43 -3.84 18.60
CA HIS A 116 -5.92 -5.23 18.60
C HIS A 116 -5.66 -5.97 17.26
N TYR A 117 -5.25 -5.26 16.20
CA TYR A 117 -4.86 -5.87 14.93
C TYR A 117 -3.41 -6.40 14.91
N ALA A 118 -2.68 -6.27 16.02
CA ALA A 118 -1.35 -6.81 16.17
C ALA A 118 -1.15 -7.56 17.49
N GLY A 119 -0.15 -8.43 17.54
CA GLY A 119 0.28 -9.07 18.78
C GLY A 119 0.81 -8.06 19.81
N LEU A 120 0.77 -8.43 21.11
CA LEU A 120 1.06 -7.53 22.24
C LEU A 120 2.39 -6.79 22.11
N ILE A 121 3.46 -7.48 21.71
CA ILE A 121 4.80 -6.91 21.57
C ILE A 121 4.82 -5.80 20.50
N HIS A 122 4.20 -6.04 19.34
CA HIS A 122 4.11 -5.05 18.27
C HIS A 122 3.28 -3.83 18.69
N ARG A 123 2.19 -4.04 19.43
CA ARG A 123 1.33 -2.97 19.98
C ARG A 123 2.11 -2.02 20.89
N VAL A 124 2.77 -2.58 21.91
CA VAL A 124 3.54 -1.81 22.88
C VAL A 124 4.67 -1.05 22.17
N ARG A 125 5.43 -1.76 21.34
CA ARG A 125 6.54 -1.17 20.59
C ARG A 125 6.08 -0.01 19.71
N TYR A 126 5.06 -0.20 18.89
CA TYR A 126 4.59 0.83 17.96
C TYR A 126 4.05 2.06 18.70
N ARG A 127 3.30 1.84 19.79
CA ARG A 127 2.74 2.90 20.62
C ARG A 127 3.80 3.73 21.33
N MET A 128 4.95 3.12 21.69
CA MET A 128 6.08 3.81 22.30
C MET A 128 6.99 4.48 21.29
N LEU A 129 7.29 3.81 20.18
CA LEU A 129 8.30 4.27 19.23
C LEU A 129 7.78 5.32 18.26
N LEU A 130 6.53 5.25 17.82
CA LEU A 130 5.98 6.22 16.88
C LEU A 130 6.06 7.67 17.39
N PRO A 131 5.63 8.01 18.63
CA PRO A 131 5.75 9.37 19.14
C PRO A 131 7.20 9.88 19.17
N TRP A 132 8.16 9.01 19.52
CA TRP A 132 9.58 9.33 19.48
C TRP A 132 10.08 9.57 18.05
N THR A 133 9.72 8.70 17.15
CA THR A 133 10.09 8.77 15.73
C THR A 133 9.65 10.09 15.12
N VAL A 134 8.38 10.46 15.30
CA VAL A 134 7.82 11.72 14.74
C VAL A 134 8.33 12.97 15.45
N LYS A 135 8.62 12.89 16.78
CA LYS A 135 9.18 14.01 17.55
C LYS A 135 10.58 14.38 17.08
N THR A 136 11.41 13.38 16.77
CA THR A 136 12.82 13.57 16.36
C THR A 136 12.97 13.85 14.86
N ALA A 137 11.90 13.78 14.06
CA ALA A 137 11.93 14.11 12.64
C ALA A 137 11.93 15.64 12.43
N ASP A 138 12.74 16.12 11.45
CA ASP A 138 12.68 17.50 10.97
C ASP A 138 11.46 17.71 10.08
N ARG A 139 11.16 16.72 9.21
CA ARG A 139 9.96 16.68 8.37
C ARG A 139 9.35 15.29 8.33
N ILE A 140 8.04 15.26 8.14
CA ILE A 140 7.25 14.03 8.00
C ILE A 140 6.50 14.10 6.68
N ILE A 141 6.65 13.08 5.87
CA ILE A 141 5.84 12.84 4.68
C ILE A 141 4.67 11.96 5.07
N ALA A 142 3.46 12.43 4.90
CA ALA A 142 2.24 11.64 5.06
C ALA A 142 1.74 11.24 3.67
N VAL A 143 1.41 9.96 3.47
CA VAL A 143 0.99 9.44 2.16
C VAL A 143 -0.44 9.85 1.77
N SER A 144 -1.16 10.54 2.66
CA SER A 144 -2.52 11.04 2.41
C SER A 144 -2.88 12.18 3.38
N GLN A 145 -3.92 12.96 3.04
CA GLN A 145 -4.51 13.93 3.97
C GLN A 145 -5.10 13.25 5.20
N SER A 146 -5.65 12.04 5.03
CA SER A 146 -6.15 11.23 6.13
C SER A 146 -5.03 10.90 7.13
N THR A 147 -3.89 10.40 6.64
CA THR A 147 -2.71 10.12 7.48
C THR A 147 -2.20 11.40 8.17
N LYS A 148 -2.14 12.52 7.45
CA LYS A 148 -1.78 13.83 8.05
C LYS A 148 -2.75 14.21 9.17
N ARG A 149 -4.05 14.11 8.93
CA ARG A 149 -5.09 14.42 9.94
C ARG A 149 -4.92 13.56 11.19
N ASP A 150 -4.69 12.26 11.03
CA ASP A 150 -4.47 11.34 12.15
C ASP A 150 -3.18 11.65 12.92
N LEU A 151 -2.09 11.99 12.24
CA LEU A 151 -0.84 12.44 12.89
C LEU A 151 -1.06 13.68 13.73
N VAL A 152 -1.79 14.67 13.22
CA VAL A 152 -2.09 15.91 13.97
C VAL A 152 -3.02 15.63 15.14
N THR A 153 -4.15 14.94 14.90
CA THR A 153 -5.24 14.84 15.90
C THR A 153 -5.03 13.71 16.91
N ARG A 154 -4.34 12.63 16.54
CA ARG A 154 -4.18 11.44 17.38
C ARG A 154 -2.79 11.32 18.01
N VAL A 155 -1.76 11.83 17.33
CA VAL A 155 -0.37 11.76 17.81
C VAL A 155 0.12 13.11 18.34
N GLY A 156 -0.51 14.21 17.92
CA GLY A 156 -0.16 15.58 18.33
C GLY A 156 1.02 16.17 17.56
N VAL A 157 1.27 15.69 16.33
CA VAL A 157 2.35 16.21 15.49
C VAL A 157 1.98 17.61 14.98
N PRO A 158 2.86 18.62 15.10
CA PRO A 158 2.61 19.94 14.55
C PRO A 158 2.39 19.91 13.04
N GLN A 159 1.32 20.55 12.57
CA GLN A 159 0.90 20.52 11.17
C GLN A 159 1.99 21.00 10.19
N HIS A 160 2.81 21.98 10.59
CA HIS A 160 3.90 22.53 9.76
C HIS A 160 5.06 21.54 9.52
N LYS A 161 5.19 20.49 10.34
CA LYS A 161 6.15 19.40 10.12
C LYS A 161 5.70 18.38 9.08
N ILE A 162 4.43 18.40 8.64
CA ILE A 162 3.84 17.34 7.82
C ILE A 162 3.55 17.87 6.42
N THR A 163 4.22 17.28 5.44
CA THR A 163 3.92 17.46 4.01
C THR A 163 3.17 16.22 3.51
N VAL A 164 2.07 16.41 2.76
CA VAL A 164 1.36 15.30 2.13
C VAL A 164 1.93 15.08 0.75
N ILE A 165 2.40 13.85 0.50
CA ILE A 165 2.91 13.40 -0.80
C ILE A 165 2.25 12.07 -1.12
N TYR A 166 1.42 12.05 -2.16
CA TYR A 166 0.74 10.84 -2.58
C TYR A 166 1.70 9.87 -3.26
N PRO A 167 1.60 8.56 -2.97
CA PRO A 167 2.27 7.51 -3.74
C PRO A 167 1.81 7.50 -5.19
N GLY A 168 2.66 7.02 -6.08
CA GLY A 168 2.35 6.80 -7.48
C GLY A 168 1.84 5.39 -7.77
N VAL A 169 1.43 5.15 -9.02
CA VAL A 169 1.19 3.84 -9.62
C VAL A 169 2.27 3.59 -10.69
N GLY A 170 2.72 2.35 -10.81
CA GLY A 170 3.73 1.98 -11.80
C GLY A 170 3.18 2.08 -13.23
N PRO A 171 4.01 2.42 -14.23
CA PRO A 171 3.60 2.55 -15.63
C PRO A 171 3.15 1.21 -16.25
N GLU A 172 3.46 0.09 -15.63
CA GLU A 172 2.99 -1.25 -15.96
C GLU A 172 1.48 -1.42 -15.75
N PHE A 173 0.88 -0.69 -14.80
CA PHE A 173 -0.56 -0.68 -14.57
C PHE A 173 -1.25 0.18 -15.62
N ARG A 174 -1.74 -0.48 -16.64
CA ARG A 174 -2.50 0.09 -17.76
C ARG A 174 -3.43 -0.97 -18.32
N PRO A 175 -4.47 -0.60 -19.09
CA PRO A 175 -5.36 -1.57 -19.73
C PRO A 175 -4.57 -2.54 -20.61
N CYS A 176 -4.81 -3.83 -20.42
CA CYS A 176 -4.21 -4.91 -21.21
C CYS A 176 -5.06 -5.25 -22.42
N ASN A 177 -4.43 -5.79 -23.46
CA ASN A 177 -5.15 -6.28 -24.63
C ASN A 177 -5.89 -7.61 -24.32
N LEU A 178 -6.88 -7.93 -25.15
CA LEU A 178 -7.75 -9.10 -24.96
C LEU A 178 -6.99 -10.44 -24.95
N ASN A 179 -5.91 -10.57 -25.72
CA ASN A 179 -5.12 -11.80 -25.75
C ASN A 179 -4.42 -12.04 -24.43
N THR A 180 -3.76 -11.01 -23.88
CA THR A 180 -3.10 -11.08 -22.57
C THR A 180 -4.13 -11.37 -21.46
N ILE A 181 -5.30 -10.73 -21.50
CA ILE A 181 -6.39 -11.02 -20.55
C ILE A 181 -6.81 -12.49 -20.63
N LYS A 182 -6.99 -13.03 -21.85
CA LYS A 182 -7.37 -14.42 -22.06
C LYS A 182 -6.33 -15.38 -21.50
N GLU A 183 -5.04 -15.18 -21.82
CA GLU A 183 -3.92 -15.98 -21.28
C GLU A 183 -3.90 -15.99 -19.75
N MET A 184 -4.10 -14.83 -19.12
CA MET A 184 -4.13 -14.74 -17.67
C MET A 184 -5.37 -15.39 -17.04
N ARG A 185 -6.52 -15.28 -17.69
CA ARG A 185 -7.72 -16.03 -17.27
C ARG A 185 -7.51 -17.54 -17.31
N GLU A 186 -6.87 -18.04 -18.35
CA GLU A 186 -6.51 -19.47 -18.48
C GLU A 186 -5.49 -19.88 -17.41
N LYS A 187 -4.39 -19.11 -17.24
CA LYS A 187 -3.32 -19.35 -16.27
C LYS A 187 -3.83 -19.47 -14.83
N TYR A 188 -4.78 -18.62 -14.44
CA TYR A 188 -5.33 -18.57 -13.09
C TYR A 188 -6.71 -19.21 -12.94
N HIS A 189 -7.19 -19.91 -13.98
CA HIS A 189 -8.49 -20.62 -14.02
C HIS A 189 -9.70 -19.70 -13.71
N LEU A 190 -9.69 -18.48 -14.25
CA LEU A 190 -10.73 -17.48 -14.07
C LEU A 190 -11.77 -17.55 -15.20
N CYS A 191 -12.59 -18.60 -15.21
CA CYS A 191 -13.49 -18.93 -16.32
C CYS A 191 -14.73 -18.04 -16.41
N ASN A 192 -15.25 -17.55 -15.28
CA ASN A 192 -16.47 -16.73 -15.21
C ASN A 192 -16.13 -15.22 -15.19
N PRO A 193 -17.11 -14.34 -15.48
CA PRO A 193 -16.99 -12.94 -15.08
C PRO A 193 -16.74 -12.86 -13.57
N PHE A 194 -15.93 -11.91 -13.11
CA PHE A 194 -15.54 -11.90 -11.70
C PHE A 194 -15.38 -10.51 -11.09
N ILE A 195 -15.67 -10.49 -9.78
CA ILE A 195 -15.34 -9.41 -8.87
C ILE A 195 -13.97 -9.70 -8.27
N LEU A 196 -13.07 -8.72 -8.24
CA LEU A 196 -11.71 -8.88 -7.74
C LEU A 196 -11.50 -8.17 -6.40
N TYR A 197 -10.79 -8.85 -5.51
CA TYR A 197 -10.12 -8.26 -4.35
C TYR A 197 -8.63 -8.63 -4.37
N THR A 198 -7.76 -7.65 -4.13
CA THR A 198 -6.32 -7.87 -3.97
C THR A 198 -5.84 -7.31 -2.64
N GLY A 199 -5.03 -8.05 -1.90
CA GLY A 199 -4.41 -7.57 -0.67
C GLY A 199 -4.25 -8.64 0.41
N THR A 200 -3.55 -8.27 1.47
CA THR A 200 -3.37 -9.13 2.63
C THR A 200 -4.71 -9.45 3.29
N LEU A 201 -4.95 -10.73 3.58
CA LEU A 201 -6.13 -11.14 4.35
C LEU A 201 -5.92 -10.82 5.83
N ALA A 202 -6.39 -9.67 6.26
CA ALA A 202 -6.29 -9.19 7.63
C ALA A 202 -7.60 -8.51 8.06
N PRO A 203 -7.92 -8.44 9.37
CA PRO A 203 -9.21 -7.94 9.85
C PRO A 203 -9.59 -6.54 9.34
N HIS A 204 -8.64 -5.61 9.28
CA HIS A 204 -8.89 -4.25 8.81
C HIS A 204 -9.22 -4.17 7.31
N LYS A 205 -8.88 -5.19 6.54
CA LYS A 205 -9.23 -5.29 5.11
C LYS A 205 -10.67 -5.72 4.88
N ASN A 206 -11.35 -6.18 5.92
CA ASN A 206 -12.81 -6.44 5.97
C ASN A 206 -13.33 -7.43 4.90
N VAL A 207 -12.50 -8.38 4.49
CA VAL A 207 -12.82 -9.32 3.41
C VAL A 207 -13.98 -10.24 3.77
N SER A 208 -14.20 -10.55 5.05
CA SER A 208 -15.36 -11.34 5.49
C SER A 208 -16.69 -10.62 5.21
N THR A 209 -16.74 -9.29 5.33
CA THR A 209 -17.90 -8.48 4.94
C THR A 209 -18.12 -8.54 3.42
N LEU A 210 -17.03 -8.42 2.62
CA LEU A 210 -17.12 -8.59 1.17
C LEU A 210 -17.71 -9.95 0.78
N VAL A 211 -17.23 -11.04 1.38
CA VAL A 211 -17.77 -12.40 1.14
C VAL A 211 -19.27 -12.47 1.48
N THR A 212 -19.68 -11.83 2.58
CA THR A 212 -21.11 -11.80 2.98
C THR A 212 -21.95 -10.95 2.01
N SER A 213 -21.42 -9.81 1.55
CA SER A 213 -22.07 -8.98 0.53
C SER A 213 -22.19 -9.71 -0.81
N PHE A 214 -21.14 -10.43 -1.18
CA PHE A 214 -21.12 -11.25 -2.39
C PHE A 214 -22.19 -12.37 -2.35
N LYS A 215 -22.45 -12.98 -1.18
CA LYS A 215 -23.55 -13.93 -1.03
C LYS A 215 -24.90 -13.35 -1.47
N ARG A 216 -25.18 -12.08 -1.14
CA ARG A 216 -26.43 -11.42 -1.56
C ARG A 216 -26.52 -11.27 -3.08
N LEU A 217 -25.39 -10.98 -3.74
CA LEU A 217 -25.34 -10.93 -5.19
C LEU A 217 -25.63 -12.31 -5.80
N LYS A 218 -25.07 -13.37 -5.24
CA LYS A 218 -25.36 -14.75 -5.68
C LYS A 218 -26.84 -15.11 -5.50
N ASP A 219 -27.42 -14.72 -4.35
CA ASP A 219 -28.85 -14.95 -4.07
C ASP A 219 -29.77 -14.18 -5.04
N SER A 220 -29.29 -13.03 -5.60
CA SER A 220 -30.00 -12.30 -6.64
C SER A 220 -29.75 -12.85 -8.08
N GLY A 221 -29.01 -13.96 -8.21
CA GLY A 221 -28.76 -14.62 -9.50
C GLY A 221 -27.57 -14.08 -10.31
N MET A 222 -26.70 -13.25 -9.71
CA MET A 222 -25.51 -12.75 -10.40
C MET A 222 -24.55 -13.88 -10.78
N PRO A 223 -24.07 -13.93 -12.05
CA PRO A 223 -23.25 -15.04 -12.54
C PRO A 223 -21.78 -14.97 -12.09
N HIS A 224 -21.36 -13.84 -11.55
CA HIS A 224 -19.95 -13.55 -11.22
C HIS A 224 -19.40 -14.50 -10.15
N SER A 225 -18.10 -14.76 -10.24
CA SER A 225 -17.30 -15.33 -9.16
C SER A 225 -16.63 -14.20 -8.35
N LEU A 226 -16.24 -14.48 -7.10
CA LEU A 226 -15.42 -13.60 -6.30
C LEU A 226 -13.97 -14.12 -6.30
N VAL A 227 -13.06 -13.38 -6.89
CA VAL A 227 -11.62 -13.69 -6.91
C VAL A 227 -10.93 -12.94 -5.79
N ILE A 228 -10.30 -13.67 -4.87
CA ILE A 228 -9.57 -13.12 -3.74
C ILE A 228 -8.11 -13.52 -3.87
N THR A 229 -7.20 -12.55 -4.08
CA THR A 229 -5.78 -12.79 -4.17
C THR A 229 -4.98 -11.98 -3.15
N GLY A 230 -3.84 -12.53 -2.76
CA GLY A 230 -2.90 -11.92 -1.83
C GLY A 230 -2.43 -12.87 -0.74
N VAL A 231 -1.65 -12.34 0.20
CA VAL A 231 -1.02 -13.13 1.25
C VAL A 231 -1.94 -13.31 2.47
N LYS A 232 -1.82 -14.46 3.14
CA LYS A 232 -2.49 -14.74 4.41
C LYS A 232 -1.86 -13.89 5.52
N GLY A 233 -2.63 -12.94 6.06
CA GLY A 233 -2.20 -12.07 7.15
C GLY A 233 -2.70 -12.53 8.53
N TRP A 234 -2.74 -11.62 9.48
CA TRP A 234 -3.23 -11.89 10.83
C TRP A 234 -4.72 -12.23 10.82
N ARG A 235 -5.12 -13.32 11.49
CA ARG A 235 -6.52 -13.79 11.63
C ARG A 235 -7.25 -14.01 10.29
N TYR A 236 -6.56 -14.41 9.25
CA TYR A 236 -7.14 -14.67 7.92
C TYR A 236 -8.20 -15.78 7.92
N HIS A 237 -8.23 -16.67 8.93
CA HIS A 237 -9.14 -17.82 9.02
C HIS A 237 -10.62 -17.42 8.94
N SER A 238 -11.00 -16.25 9.49
CA SER A 238 -12.37 -15.75 9.48
C SER A 238 -12.98 -15.64 8.07
N VAL A 239 -12.16 -15.35 7.06
CA VAL A 239 -12.60 -15.28 5.66
C VAL A 239 -13.04 -16.67 5.19
N PHE A 240 -12.21 -17.70 5.41
CA PHE A 240 -12.54 -19.08 5.02
C PHE A 240 -13.70 -19.67 5.81
N GLU A 241 -13.82 -19.33 7.08
CA GLU A 241 -14.97 -19.71 7.91
C GLU A 241 -16.26 -19.10 7.37
N THR A 242 -16.23 -17.83 6.95
CA THR A 242 -17.37 -17.14 6.36
C THR A 242 -17.79 -17.79 5.04
N ILE A 243 -16.83 -18.13 4.17
CA ILE A 243 -17.11 -18.82 2.89
C ILE A 243 -17.81 -20.17 3.12
N ARG A 244 -17.28 -21.00 4.05
CA ARG A 244 -17.89 -22.29 4.38
C ARG A 244 -19.28 -22.14 4.97
N ARG A 245 -19.46 -21.23 5.92
CA ARG A 245 -20.75 -20.97 6.55
C ARG A 245 -21.83 -20.54 5.56
N LEU A 246 -21.43 -19.81 4.50
CA LEU A 246 -22.33 -19.30 3.47
C LEU A 246 -22.43 -20.20 2.23
N HIS A 247 -21.77 -21.37 2.23
CA HIS A 247 -21.73 -22.35 1.13
C HIS A 247 -21.28 -21.73 -0.21
N LEU A 248 -20.20 -20.91 -0.18
CA LEU A 248 -19.66 -20.18 -1.33
C LEU A 248 -18.37 -20.79 -1.90
N GLU A 249 -18.01 -22.03 -1.52
CA GLU A 249 -16.75 -22.67 -1.91
C GLU A 249 -16.59 -22.82 -3.43
N LYS A 250 -17.69 -22.89 -4.19
CA LYS A 250 -17.70 -22.99 -5.66
C LYS A 250 -17.68 -21.63 -6.34
N ASP A 251 -18.05 -20.57 -5.65
CA ASP A 251 -18.20 -19.21 -6.18
C ASP A 251 -17.02 -18.28 -5.83
N VAL A 252 -16.20 -18.66 -4.82
CA VAL A 252 -15.03 -17.90 -4.41
C VAL A 252 -13.76 -18.61 -4.87
N VAL A 253 -12.95 -17.91 -5.67
CA VAL A 253 -11.70 -18.43 -6.23
C VAL A 253 -10.51 -17.81 -5.52
N PHE A 254 -9.57 -18.65 -5.09
CA PHE A 254 -8.27 -18.23 -4.53
C PHE A 254 -7.15 -18.66 -5.46
N PRO A 255 -6.72 -17.84 -6.41
CA PRO A 255 -5.60 -18.18 -7.29
C PRO A 255 -4.24 -18.19 -6.56
N GLY A 256 -4.24 -17.85 -5.28
CA GLY A 256 -3.01 -17.73 -4.50
C GLY A 256 -2.33 -16.36 -4.65
N TYR A 257 -1.01 -16.34 -4.51
CA TYR A 257 -0.20 -15.15 -4.78
C TYR A 257 -0.07 -14.96 -6.28
N ILE A 258 -0.46 -13.79 -6.76
CA ILE A 258 -0.27 -13.36 -8.15
C ILE A 258 0.99 -12.49 -8.19
N PRO A 259 1.99 -12.83 -9.01
CA PRO A 259 3.16 -11.99 -9.23
C PRO A 259 2.80 -10.57 -9.65
N TYR A 260 3.64 -9.60 -9.30
CA TYR A 260 3.38 -8.19 -9.56
C TYR A 260 3.20 -7.88 -11.04
N GLU A 261 3.96 -8.54 -11.90
CA GLU A 261 3.92 -8.44 -13.35
C GLU A 261 2.60 -8.93 -13.98
N ASP A 262 1.88 -9.84 -13.32
CA ASP A 262 0.60 -10.36 -13.81
C ASP A 262 -0.60 -9.53 -13.33
N LEU A 263 -0.43 -8.74 -12.25
CA LEU A 263 -1.53 -7.96 -11.63
C LEU A 263 -2.24 -7.03 -12.62
N PRO A 264 -1.55 -6.30 -13.52
CA PRO A 264 -2.22 -5.42 -14.48
C PRO A 264 -3.26 -6.15 -15.35
N SER A 265 -2.94 -7.38 -15.76
CA SER A 265 -3.83 -8.19 -16.58
C SER A 265 -5.03 -8.72 -15.77
N ILE A 266 -4.84 -9.04 -14.51
CA ILE A 266 -5.92 -9.49 -13.63
C ILE A 266 -6.86 -8.33 -13.29
N TYR A 267 -6.34 -7.13 -13.03
CA TYR A 267 -7.18 -5.93 -12.86
C TYR A 267 -7.96 -5.62 -14.15
N SER A 268 -7.30 -5.68 -15.33
CA SER A 268 -7.95 -5.44 -16.63
C SER A 268 -9.00 -6.49 -16.99
N ALA A 269 -8.89 -7.70 -16.45
CA ALA A 269 -9.82 -8.80 -16.68
C ALA A 269 -11.05 -8.78 -15.77
N ALA A 270 -11.02 -8.02 -14.66
CA ALA A 270 -12.07 -7.97 -13.67
C ALA A 270 -13.21 -7.03 -14.11
N ASP A 271 -14.46 -7.45 -13.86
CA ASP A 271 -15.64 -6.61 -14.13
C ASP A 271 -15.84 -5.53 -13.06
N LEU A 272 -15.31 -5.77 -11.86
CA LEU A 272 -15.37 -4.87 -10.72
C LEU A 272 -14.23 -5.17 -9.74
N TYR A 273 -13.55 -4.15 -9.28
CA TYR A 273 -12.64 -4.22 -8.14
C TYR A 273 -13.33 -3.72 -6.87
N VAL A 274 -13.26 -4.49 -5.78
CA VAL A 274 -13.88 -4.10 -4.50
C VAL A 274 -12.84 -4.02 -3.39
N TYR A 275 -12.80 -2.89 -2.70
CA TYR A 275 -11.85 -2.63 -1.61
C TYR A 275 -12.56 -2.18 -0.33
N PRO A 276 -13.02 -3.12 0.51
CA PRO A 276 -13.94 -2.88 1.64
C PRO A 276 -13.23 -2.50 2.94
N SER A 277 -11.99 -2.03 2.88
CA SER A 277 -11.14 -1.80 4.05
C SER A 277 -11.76 -0.85 5.08
N LEU A 278 -11.53 -1.12 6.36
CA LEU A 278 -11.96 -0.28 7.47
C LEU A 278 -11.00 0.88 7.74
N TYR A 279 -9.77 0.77 7.30
CA TYR A 279 -8.74 1.80 7.43
C TYR A 279 -7.59 1.57 6.44
N GLU A 280 -7.16 2.63 5.76
CA GLU A 280 -6.02 2.66 4.85
C GLU A 280 -5.20 3.94 5.00
N GLY A 281 -3.90 3.82 4.79
CA GLY A 281 -3.05 5.00 4.68
C GLY A 281 -3.15 5.70 3.33
N PHE A 282 -3.31 4.91 2.24
CA PHE A 282 -3.53 5.42 0.89
C PHE A 282 -4.48 4.52 0.09
N GLY A 283 -4.08 3.29 -0.23
CA GLY A 283 -4.88 2.36 -1.03
C GLY A 283 -4.30 2.16 -2.43
N LEU A 284 -3.00 1.84 -2.55
CA LEU A 284 -2.34 1.56 -3.83
C LEU A 284 -3.15 0.62 -4.74
N PRO A 285 -3.71 -0.52 -4.24
CA PRO A 285 -4.48 -1.42 -5.08
C PRO A 285 -5.71 -0.78 -5.76
N VAL A 286 -6.28 0.26 -5.14
CA VAL A 286 -7.39 1.03 -5.74
C VAL A 286 -6.89 1.84 -6.95
N VAL A 287 -5.75 2.50 -6.81
CA VAL A 287 -5.15 3.27 -7.92
C VAL A 287 -4.67 2.33 -9.03
N GLU A 288 -4.11 1.17 -8.67
CA GLU A 288 -3.70 0.12 -9.62
C GLU A 288 -4.90 -0.38 -10.45
N ALA A 289 -6.02 -0.68 -9.79
CA ALA A 289 -7.25 -1.09 -10.46
C ALA A 289 -7.77 0.00 -11.41
N MET A 290 -7.84 1.26 -10.94
CA MET A 290 -8.23 2.40 -11.78
C MET A 290 -7.29 2.60 -12.97
N ALA A 291 -5.98 2.46 -12.78
CA ALA A 291 -4.98 2.58 -13.85
C ALA A 291 -5.12 1.48 -14.92
N CYS A 292 -5.66 0.31 -14.55
CA CYS A 292 -5.98 -0.78 -15.48
C CYS A 292 -7.39 -0.65 -16.10
N GLY A 293 -8.13 0.42 -15.82
CA GLY A 293 -9.48 0.65 -16.33
C GLY A 293 -10.56 -0.20 -15.65
N CYS A 294 -10.26 -0.86 -14.52
CA CYS A 294 -11.23 -1.62 -13.76
C CYS A 294 -12.13 -0.67 -12.96
N PRO A 295 -13.47 -0.76 -13.05
CA PRO A 295 -14.39 -0.04 -12.18
C PRO A 295 -14.17 -0.39 -10.71
N VAL A 296 -14.32 0.58 -9.82
CA VAL A 296 -13.99 0.43 -8.38
C VAL A 296 -15.20 0.70 -7.50
N VAL A 297 -15.42 -0.20 -6.53
CA VAL A 297 -16.22 0.06 -5.32
C VAL A 297 -15.27 0.02 -4.13
N ALA A 298 -15.17 1.10 -3.38
CA ALA A 298 -14.30 1.20 -2.22
C ALA A 298 -15.04 1.73 -1.00
N SER A 299 -14.49 1.49 0.19
CA SER A 299 -15.04 2.05 1.42
C SER A 299 -14.92 3.57 1.46
N ASN A 300 -15.91 4.25 2.05
CA ASN A 300 -15.93 5.70 2.25
C ASN A 300 -15.18 6.14 3.51
N VAL A 301 -14.09 5.46 3.88
CA VAL A 301 -13.33 5.70 5.12
C VAL A 301 -11.87 6.02 4.86
N SER A 302 -11.24 6.65 5.84
CA SER A 302 -9.79 7.00 5.85
C SER A 302 -9.34 7.75 4.59
N SER A 303 -8.35 7.23 3.86
CA SER A 303 -7.79 7.83 2.64
C SER A 303 -8.58 7.51 1.37
N LEU A 304 -9.46 6.50 1.38
CA LEU A 304 -10.11 6.02 0.16
C LEU A 304 -10.99 7.08 -0.54
N PRO A 305 -11.75 7.94 0.18
CA PRO A 305 -12.49 9.02 -0.48
C PRO A 305 -11.60 10.01 -1.23
N GLU A 306 -10.43 10.36 -0.68
CA GLU A 306 -9.50 11.29 -1.35
C GLU A 306 -8.74 10.63 -2.51
N VAL A 307 -8.58 9.30 -2.50
CA VAL A 307 -7.92 8.53 -3.56
C VAL A 307 -8.89 8.29 -4.73
N VAL A 308 -10.09 7.81 -4.43
CA VAL A 308 -11.12 7.47 -5.43
C VAL A 308 -11.72 8.73 -6.07
N GLY A 309 -12.07 9.73 -5.27
CA GLY A 309 -12.79 10.91 -5.73
C GLY A 309 -14.15 10.52 -6.33
N ASP A 310 -14.41 10.98 -7.55
CA ASP A 310 -15.61 10.66 -8.35
C ASP A 310 -15.38 9.54 -9.38
N ALA A 311 -14.24 8.87 -9.31
CA ALA A 311 -13.82 7.83 -10.26
C ALA A 311 -14.19 6.40 -9.82
N GLY A 312 -14.97 6.26 -8.77
CA GLY A 312 -15.48 5.00 -8.24
C GLY A 312 -16.66 5.21 -7.34
N VAL A 313 -17.30 4.14 -6.92
CA VAL A 313 -18.41 4.19 -5.96
C VAL A 313 -17.84 4.04 -4.55
N LEU A 314 -18.18 4.99 -3.67
CA LEU A 314 -17.80 4.98 -2.26
C LEU A 314 -18.98 4.45 -1.42
N ALA A 315 -18.76 3.34 -0.74
CA ALA A 315 -19.77 2.67 0.09
C ALA A 315 -19.35 2.60 1.56
N THR A 316 -20.30 2.64 2.47
CA THR A 316 -20.04 2.23 3.86
C THR A 316 -19.53 0.78 3.86
N PRO A 317 -18.48 0.43 4.64
CA PRO A 317 -17.92 -0.92 4.67
C PRO A 317 -18.82 -1.90 5.47
N ALA A 318 -20.10 -1.94 5.12
CA ALA A 318 -21.14 -2.81 5.67
C ALA A 318 -21.75 -3.67 4.58
N VAL A 319 -22.39 -4.77 4.99
CA VAL A 319 -22.84 -5.82 4.06
C VAL A 319 -23.82 -5.29 3.02
N ASP A 320 -24.82 -4.53 3.45
CA ASP A 320 -25.94 -4.11 2.60
C ASP A 320 -25.50 -3.07 1.57
N GLU A 321 -24.76 -2.06 2.02
CA GLU A 321 -24.27 -0.98 1.20
C GLU A 321 -23.24 -1.47 0.17
N LEU A 322 -22.33 -2.37 0.57
CA LEU A 322 -21.40 -2.99 -0.37
C LEU A 322 -22.13 -3.84 -1.41
N ALA A 323 -23.12 -4.65 -0.99
CA ALA A 323 -23.90 -5.46 -1.91
C ALA A 323 -24.67 -4.60 -2.91
N THR A 324 -25.34 -3.55 -2.43
CA THR A 324 -26.09 -2.60 -3.29
C THR A 324 -25.16 -1.91 -4.29
N SER A 325 -24.01 -1.38 -3.82
CA SER A 325 -23.06 -0.71 -4.70
C SER A 325 -22.44 -1.64 -5.74
N MET A 326 -22.09 -2.87 -5.35
CA MET A 326 -21.60 -3.87 -6.31
C MET A 326 -22.68 -4.23 -7.34
N GLN A 327 -23.92 -4.43 -6.92
CA GLN A 327 -25.03 -4.76 -7.82
C GLN A 327 -25.31 -3.62 -8.80
N GLU A 328 -25.33 -2.37 -8.32
CA GLU A 328 -25.53 -1.20 -9.16
C GLU A 328 -24.50 -1.11 -10.28
N VAL A 329 -23.20 -1.20 -9.93
CA VAL A 329 -22.12 -1.13 -10.92
C VAL A 329 -22.19 -2.31 -11.89
N LEU A 330 -22.40 -3.54 -11.40
CA LEU A 330 -22.41 -4.74 -12.25
C LEU A 330 -23.62 -4.79 -13.20
N SER A 331 -24.77 -4.24 -12.80
CA SER A 331 -25.99 -4.23 -13.60
C SER A 331 -26.05 -3.09 -14.61
N ASN A 332 -25.19 -2.08 -14.51
CA ASN A 332 -25.22 -0.87 -15.35
C ASN A 332 -23.92 -0.73 -16.16
N GLU A 333 -23.99 -1.15 -17.42
CA GLU A 333 -22.84 -1.09 -18.34
C GLU A 333 -22.38 0.36 -18.61
N GLY A 334 -23.32 1.30 -18.72
CA GLY A 334 -23.00 2.72 -18.88
C GLY A 334 -22.22 3.27 -17.72
N LEU A 335 -22.63 2.94 -16.48
CA LEU A 335 -21.92 3.31 -15.26
C LEU A 335 -20.52 2.68 -15.19
N ARG A 336 -20.39 1.39 -15.52
CA ARG A 336 -19.06 0.73 -15.60
C ARG A 336 -18.14 1.43 -16.58
N GLY A 337 -18.61 1.77 -17.77
CA GLY A 337 -17.83 2.50 -18.78
C GLY A 337 -17.41 3.88 -18.30
N GLU A 338 -18.31 4.61 -17.63
CA GLU A 338 -17.99 5.92 -17.05
C GLU A 338 -16.93 5.82 -15.93
N LEU A 339 -17.11 4.89 -15.00
CA LEU A 339 -16.16 4.67 -13.90
C LEU A 339 -14.79 4.23 -14.41
N SER A 340 -14.73 3.36 -15.41
CA SER A 340 -13.48 2.96 -16.08
C SER A 340 -12.73 4.18 -16.64
N ARG A 341 -13.41 5.02 -17.43
CA ARG A 341 -12.82 6.22 -18.03
C ARG A 341 -12.34 7.21 -16.96
N LYS A 342 -13.18 7.52 -15.96
CA LYS A 342 -12.81 8.39 -14.85
C LYS A 342 -11.67 7.81 -14.01
N GLY A 343 -11.64 6.48 -13.82
CA GLY A 343 -10.58 5.74 -13.14
C GLY A 343 -9.22 5.96 -13.78
N LEU A 344 -9.12 5.80 -15.10
CA LEU A 344 -7.91 6.05 -15.88
C LEU A 344 -7.42 7.50 -15.71
N GLU A 345 -8.34 8.47 -15.84
CA GLU A 345 -8.01 9.89 -15.63
C GLU A 345 -7.56 10.19 -14.19
N ARG A 346 -8.21 9.57 -13.21
CA ARG A 346 -7.86 9.74 -11.78
C ARG A 346 -6.50 9.16 -11.47
N ALA A 347 -6.23 7.93 -11.91
CA ALA A 347 -4.97 7.23 -11.68
C ALA A 347 -3.77 7.96 -12.29
N SER A 348 -3.93 8.62 -13.44
CA SER A 348 -2.85 9.39 -14.10
C SER A 348 -2.33 10.56 -13.28
N LYS A 349 -3.05 10.99 -12.23
CA LYS A 349 -2.62 12.06 -11.30
C LYS A 349 -1.65 11.56 -10.23
N PHE A 350 -1.51 10.24 -10.08
CA PHE A 350 -0.67 9.57 -9.09
C PHE A 350 0.51 8.90 -9.78
N THR A 351 1.63 9.59 -9.89
CA THR A 351 2.84 9.06 -10.54
C THR A 351 4.02 9.05 -9.58
N TRP A 352 4.92 8.08 -9.75
CA TRP A 352 6.12 7.98 -8.90
C TRP A 352 7.11 9.10 -9.17
N GLU A 353 7.16 9.63 -10.39
CA GLU A 353 7.97 10.80 -10.75
C GLU A 353 7.52 12.03 -9.94
N LYS A 354 6.20 12.22 -9.81
CA LYS A 354 5.64 13.30 -8.98
C LYS A 354 5.96 13.07 -7.50
N THR A 355 5.81 11.85 -7.00
CA THR A 355 6.16 11.48 -5.62
C THR A 355 7.62 11.81 -5.31
N ALA A 356 8.54 11.44 -6.21
CA ALA A 356 9.97 11.73 -6.06
C ALA A 356 10.28 13.23 -6.13
N ALA A 357 9.70 13.95 -7.10
CA ALA A 357 9.90 15.39 -7.26
C ALA A 357 9.38 16.19 -6.05
N GLU A 358 8.22 15.80 -5.49
CA GLU A 358 7.70 16.43 -4.27
C GLU A 358 8.53 16.06 -3.03
N THR A 359 9.06 14.84 -2.96
CA THR A 359 9.98 14.40 -1.90
C THR A 359 11.30 15.18 -1.95
N LYS A 360 11.86 15.39 -3.15
CA LYS A 360 13.04 16.23 -3.35
C LYS A 360 12.83 17.65 -2.81
N LYS A 361 11.68 18.27 -3.09
CA LYS A 361 11.36 19.61 -2.56
C LYS A 361 11.40 19.64 -1.03
N VAL A 362 10.88 18.57 -0.36
CA VAL A 362 10.98 18.46 1.11
C VAL A 362 12.43 18.43 1.58
N TYR A 363 13.34 17.80 0.82
CA TYR A 363 14.76 17.80 1.14
C TYR A 363 15.38 19.19 0.97
N GLU A 364 15.10 19.87 -0.15
CA GLU A 364 15.60 21.20 -0.45
C GLU A 364 15.16 22.27 0.56
N GLU A 365 13.95 22.11 1.16
CA GLU A 365 13.45 23.02 2.21
C GLU A 365 14.18 22.85 3.56
N LEU A 366 14.95 21.79 3.75
CA LEU A 366 15.60 21.48 5.02
C LEU A 366 17.07 21.88 5.09
N VAL A 367 17.70 22.09 3.94
CA VAL A 367 19.13 22.41 3.77
C VAL A 367 19.28 23.77 3.12
#